data_50e3830424be70911547799f6b55eac0
#
_entry.id   50e3830424be70911547799f6b55eac0
#
_cell.length_a   1.000
_cell.length_b   1.000
_cell.length_c   1.000
_cell.angle_alpha   90.00
_cell.angle_beta   90.00
_cell.angle_gamma   90.00
#
_symmetry.space_group_name_H-M   'P 1'
#
loop_
_entity.id
_entity.type
_entity.pdbx_description
1 polymer ?
#
loop_
_entity_poly.entity_id
_entity_poly.type
_entity_poly.pdbx_seq_one_letter_code
_entity_poly.pdbx_strand_id
1 'polypeptide(L)'
;MSSDIPLILPNWQAPANVVAYTTTRHGGCSDGNYASLNVGDHVGDCTEQVSRNRRLLPHHEKLHWLNQVHGHRVVKLPTTQTEADAAVSRSAGHFCAVMTADCVPVLLCNQHGSEVAAIHAGWKGLHLNVIEHTIAAMQSPANTLLAWIGPAISQACYEVSEQVARHFSQYPGAIIRSDNVDK
;
A
#
# COMPACT_ATOMS: atom_id res chain seq x y z
N MET A 1 -22.74 2.01 14.89
CA MET A 1 -21.71 1.67 15.89
C MET A 1 -20.37 1.99 15.23
N SER A 2 -19.64 2.99 15.73
CA SER A 2 -18.28 3.26 15.28
C SER A 2 -17.43 2.04 15.65
N SER A 3 -16.97 1.30 14.67
CA SER A 3 -16.02 0.21 14.91
C SER A 3 -14.66 0.86 15.14
N ASP A 4 -14.21 0.90 16.38
CA ASP A 4 -12.90 1.43 16.75
C ASP A 4 -11.80 0.44 16.33
N ILE A 5 -11.60 0.29 15.01
CA ILE A 5 -10.43 -0.44 14.52
C ILE A 5 -9.17 0.42 14.74
N PRO A 6 -8.06 -0.17 15.19
CA PRO A 6 -6.81 0.57 15.35
C PRO A 6 -6.30 1.07 14.00
N LEU A 7 -6.06 2.38 13.90
CA LEU A 7 -5.51 3.03 12.72
C LEU A 7 -4.14 3.64 13.02
N ILE A 8 -3.24 3.52 12.08
CA ILE A 8 -1.97 4.25 12.06
C ILE A 8 -2.16 5.45 11.15
N LEU A 9 -2.05 6.63 11.72
CA LEU A 9 -2.16 7.87 10.97
C LEU A 9 -0.78 8.35 10.51
N PRO A 10 -0.63 8.80 9.26
CA PRO A 10 0.61 9.37 8.78
C PRO A 10 1.04 10.60 9.58
N ASN A 11 2.31 10.66 9.93
CA ASN A 11 2.92 11.79 10.64
C ASN A 11 3.53 12.83 9.67
N TRP A 12 2.87 13.09 8.59
CA TRP A 12 3.27 14.04 7.55
C TRP A 12 2.49 15.36 7.62
N GLN A 13 2.97 16.40 6.93
CA GLN A 13 2.29 17.70 6.87
C GLN A 13 1.33 17.79 5.68
N ALA A 14 0.46 16.79 5.52
CA ALA A 14 -0.55 16.83 4.47
C ALA A 14 -1.61 17.90 4.76
N PRO A 15 -2.22 18.51 3.71
CA PRO A 15 -3.35 19.43 3.87
C PRO A 15 -4.52 18.78 4.61
N ALA A 16 -5.28 19.59 5.37
CA ALA A 16 -6.38 19.11 6.21
C ALA A 16 -7.53 18.43 5.45
N ASN A 17 -7.62 18.64 4.13
CA ASN A 17 -8.58 17.98 3.25
C ASN A 17 -8.12 16.59 2.76
N VAL A 18 -6.92 16.14 3.13
CA VAL A 18 -6.42 14.80 2.82
C VAL A 18 -6.68 13.87 3.98
N VAL A 19 -7.43 12.81 3.73
CA VAL A 19 -7.64 11.71 4.68
C VAL A 19 -6.70 10.56 4.31
N ALA A 20 -5.88 10.12 5.24
CA ALA A 20 -4.95 9.01 5.04
C ALA A 20 -4.80 8.18 6.31
N TYR A 21 -4.73 6.88 6.17
CA TYR A 21 -4.52 5.94 7.27
C TYR A 21 -4.00 4.60 6.75
N THR A 22 -3.42 3.83 7.65
CA THR A 22 -3.16 2.40 7.49
C THR A 22 -3.84 1.65 8.62
N THR A 23 -4.43 0.50 8.33
CA THR A 23 -4.97 -0.40 9.34
C THR A 23 -3.87 -1.25 9.94
N THR A 24 -4.17 -1.85 11.09
CA THR A 24 -3.40 -2.97 11.64
C THR A 24 -4.13 -4.29 11.38
N ARG A 25 -3.55 -5.40 11.79
CA ARG A 25 -4.24 -6.70 11.71
C ARG A 25 -5.35 -6.89 12.75
N HIS A 26 -5.59 -5.93 13.64
CA HIS A 26 -6.51 -6.05 14.77
C HIS A 26 -7.88 -5.43 14.50
N GLY A 27 -8.91 -5.96 15.19
CA GLY A 27 -10.25 -5.38 15.19
C GLY A 27 -11.21 -5.95 14.14
N GLY A 28 -10.81 -7.00 13.41
CA GLY A 28 -11.68 -7.69 12.45
C GLY A 28 -12.30 -8.97 13.00
N CYS A 29 -12.86 -9.76 12.09
CA CYS A 29 -13.59 -10.99 12.39
C CYS A 29 -13.03 -12.23 11.69
N SER A 30 -11.91 -12.15 11.01
CA SER A 30 -11.23 -13.32 10.44
C SER A 30 -10.53 -14.13 11.52
N ASP A 31 -10.41 -15.44 11.30
CA ASP A 31 -9.88 -16.40 12.27
C ASP A 31 -8.53 -17.02 11.80
N GLY A 32 -7.93 -17.82 12.66
CA GLY A 32 -6.73 -18.59 12.35
C GLY A 32 -5.56 -17.72 11.88
N ASN A 33 -4.96 -18.07 10.76
CA ASN A 33 -3.82 -17.33 10.17
C ASN A 33 -4.20 -15.92 9.70
N TYR A 34 -5.48 -15.66 9.50
CA TYR A 34 -6.00 -14.36 9.02
C TYR A 34 -6.49 -13.46 10.15
N ALA A 35 -6.36 -13.89 11.41
CA ALA A 35 -6.84 -13.15 12.57
C ALA A 35 -6.13 -11.80 12.71
N SER A 36 -6.90 -10.71 12.73
CA SER A 36 -8.35 -10.64 12.69
C SER A 36 -8.89 -9.75 11.56
N LEU A 37 -8.20 -8.66 11.16
CA LEU A 37 -8.65 -7.69 10.16
C LEU A 37 -8.00 -7.95 8.79
N ASN A 38 -8.16 -9.17 8.26
CA ASN A 38 -7.76 -9.44 6.89
C ASN A 38 -8.73 -8.79 5.90
N VAL A 39 -8.21 -8.01 4.98
CA VAL A 39 -8.96 -7.33 3.91
C VAL A 39 -8.60 -7.86 2.51
N GLY A 40 -7.66 -8.82 2.42
CA GLY A 40 -7.26 -9.48 1.17
C GLY A 40 -8.24 -10.60 0.81
N ASP A 41 -8.84 -10.52 -0.37
CA ASP A 41 -9.81 -11.48 -0.88
C ASP A 41 -9.18 -12.59 -1.75
N HIS A 42 -7.88 -12.50 -2.00
CA HIS A 42 -7.11 -13.41 -2.86
C HIS A 42 -6.17 -14.35 -2.07
N VAL A 43 -6.21 -14.30 -0.74
CA VAL A 43 -5.26 -15.03 0.12
C VAL A 43 -5.83 -16.35 0.69
N GLY A 44 -7.09 -16.66 0.38
CA GLY A 44 -7.74 -17.92 0.80
C GLY A 44 -8.50 -17.85 2.13
N ASP A 45 -8.77 -16.65 2.63
CA ASP A 45 -9.67 -16.44 3.77
C ASP A 45 -11.15 -16.56 3.36
N CYS A 46 -12.04 -16.67 4.36
CA CYS A 46 -13.48 -16.69 4.17
C CYS A 46 -13.97 -15.36 3.58
N THR A 47 -14.58 -15.42 2.40
CA THR A 47 -15.05 -14.24 1.65
C THR A 47 -16.02 -13.37 2.45
N GLU A 48 -16.89 -13.99 3.27
CA GLU A 48 -17.85 -13.27 4.11
C GLU A 48 -17.14 -12.49 5.22
N GLN A 49 -16.09 -13.07 5.82
CA GLN A 49 -15.28 -12.42 6.86
C GLN A 49 -14.48 -11.25 6.25
N VAL A 50 -13.83 -11.45 5.11
CA VAL A 50 -13.14 -10.37 4.39
C VAL A 50 -14.10 -9.24 4.04
N SER A 51 -15.29 -9.55 3.53
CA SER A 51 -16.32 -8.56 3.22
C SER A 51 -16.78 -7.79 4.47
N ARG A 52 -16.90 -8.45 5.62
CA ARG A 52 -17.22 -7.78 6.89
C ARG A 52 -16.07 -6.87 7.34
N ASN A 53 -14.84 -7.35 7.27
CA ASN A 53 -13.66 -6.56 7.61
C ASN A 53 -13.55 -5.30 6.75
N ARG A 54 -13.75 -5.41 5.44
CA ARG A 54 -13.73 -4.26 4.54
C ARG A 54 -14.77 -3.21 4.92
N ARG A 55 -15.96 -3.63 5.39
CA ARG A 55 -17.02 -2.71 5.85
C ARG A 55 -16.72 -1.99 7.17
N LEU A 56 -15.76 -2.47 7.95
CA LEU A 56 -15.32 -1.79 9.17
C LEU A 56 -14.44 -0.58 8.89
N LEU A 57 -13.85 -0.49 7.69
CA LEU A 57 -12.89 0.57 7.35
C LEU A 57 -13.61 1.92 7.20
N PRO A 58 -13.01 3.02 7.68
CA PRO A 58 -13.53 4.35 7.41
C PRO A 58 -13.68 4.58 5.91
N HIS A 59 -14.81 5.15 5.50
CA HIS A 59 -15.14 5.43 4.09
C HIS A 59 -15.06 4.21 3.16
N HIS A 60 -15.33 3.01 3.68
CA HIS A 60 -15.24 1.75 2.93
C HIS A 60 -15.97 1.77 1.59
N GLU A 61 -17.07 2.51 1.48
CA GLU A 61 -17.88 2.67 0.27
C GLU A 61 -17.17 3.47 -0.84
N LYS A 62 -16.10 4.21 -0.50
CA LYS A 62 -15.29 5.02 -1.43
C LYS A 62 -13.96 4.38 -1.79
N LEU A 63 -13.57 3.29 -1.11
CA LEU A 63 -12.31 2.61 -1.36
C LEU A 63 -12.36 1.87 -2.68
N HIS A 64 -11.41 2.16 -3.56
CA HIS A 64 -11.21 1.40 -4.80
C HIS A 64 -10.17 0.30 -4.54
N TRP A 65 -10.64 -0.94 -4.54
CA TRP A 65 -9.80 -2.11 -4.31
C TRP A 65 -9.10 -2.55 -5.59
N LEU A 66 -7.81 -2.87 -5.48
CA LEU A 66 -6.98 -3.33 -6.59
C LEU A 66 -6.76 -4.84 -6.51
N ASN A 67 -6.71 -5.49 -7.66
CA ASN A 67 -6.12 -6.79 -7.83
C ASN A 67 -4.61 -6.62 -8.05
N GLN A 68 -3.86 -6.64 -6.94
CA GLN A 68 -2.43 -6.38 -6.91
C GLN A 68 -1.64 -7.59 -7.42
N VAL A 69 -0.77 -7.38 -8.38
CA VAL A 69 0.01 -8.42 -9.06
C VAL A 69 1.51 -8.27 -8.86
N HIS A 70 1.91 -7.39 -7.92
CA HIS A 70 3.31 -7.00 -7.67
C HIS A 70 3.97 -6.41 -8.92
N GLY A 71 3.19 -5.69 -9.72
CA GLY A 71 3.62 -5.02 -10.95
C GLY A 71 3.90 -3.53 -10.74
N HIS A 72 3.79 -2.78 -11.83
CA HIS A 72 4.01 -1.33 -11.83
C HIS A 72 2.86 -0.54 -12.47
N ARG A 73 1.75 -1.21 -12.78
CA ARG A 73 0.59 -0.56 -13.37
C ARG A 73 -0.06 0.40 -12.38
N VAL A 74 -0.44 1.57 -12.87
CA VAL A 74 -1.12 2.62 -12.13
C VAL A 74 -2.47 2.89 -12.78
N VAL A 75 -3.54 2.94 -11.98
CA VAL A 75 -4.87 3.32 -12.45
C VAL A 75 -5.23 4.73 -11.97
N LYS A 76 -6.03 5.45 -12.75
CA LYS A 76 -6.56 6.77 -12.41
C LYS A 76 -8.03 6.65 -12.07
N LEU A 77 -8.41 7.06 -10.86
CA LEU A 77 -9.80 6.99 -10.39
C LEU A 77 -10.61 8.21 -10.84
N PRO A 78 -11.90 8.03 -11.16
CA PRO A 78 -12.66 6.77 -11.14
C PRO A 78 -12.36 5.87 -12.35
N THR A 79 -12.37 4.56 -12.12
CA THR A 79 -12.19 3.55 -13.18
C THR A 79 -12.84 2.23 -12.79
N THR A 80 -13.10 1.37 -13.76
CA THR A 80 -13.49 -0.03 -13.54
C THR A 80 -12.31 -1.00 -13.58
N GLN A 81 -11.11 -0.51 -13.93
CA GLN A 81 -9.90 -1.33 -13.94
C GLN A 81 -9.44 -1.59 -12.51
N THR A 82 -9.17 -2.85 -12.20
CA THR A 82 -8.70 -3.26 -10.87
C THR A 82 -7.29 -3.82 -10.87
N GLU A 83 -6.80 -4.41 -11.99
CA GLU A 83 -5.45 -4.97 -12.04
C GLU A 83 -4.40 -3.88 -12.08
N ALA A 84 -3.84 -3.57 -10.91
CA ALA A 84 -2.79 -2.56 -10.72
C ALA A 84 -2.15 -2.71 -9.33
N ASP A 85 -1.01 -2.05 -9.13
CA ASP A 85 -0.32 -1.96 -7.84
C ASP A 85 -0.26 -0.52 -7.31
N ALA A 86 -0.86 0.43 -8.04
CA ALA A 86 -1.02 1.79 -7.58
C ALA A 86 -2.30 2.43 -8.15
N ALA A 87 -2.83 3.39 -7.41
CA ALA A 87 -3.96 4.21 -7.85
C ALA A 87 -3.69 5.69 -7.57
N VAL A 88 -4.16 6.56 -8.47
CA VAL A 88 -4.14 8.01 -8.33
C VAL A 88 -5.56 8.53 -8.38
N SER A 89 -5.92 9.49 -7.52
CA SER A 89 -7.23 10.13 -7.51
C SER A 89 -7.12 11.64 -7.42
N ARG A 90 -8.00 12.32 -8.15
CA ARG A 90 -8.27 13.77 -8.07
C ARG A 90 -9.74 14.05 -7.70
N SER A 91 -10.44 13.03 -7.29
CA SER A 91 -11.85 13.09 -6.95
C SER A 91 -12.07 12.78 -5.47
N ALA A 92 -12.68 13.68 -4.74
CA ALA A 92 -13.01 13.51 -3.32
C ALA A 92 -13.97 12.33 -3.04
N GLY A 93 -14.61 11.78 -4.07
CA GLY A 93 -15.50 10.63 -3.95
C GLY A 93 -14.82 9.26 -4.11
N HIS A 94 -13.53 9.21 -4.47
CA HIS A 94 -12.81 7.98 -4.77
C HIS A 94 -11.48 7.91 -4.03
N PHE A 95 -11.36 6.95 -3.14
CA PHE A 95 -10.18 6.74 -2.29
C PHE A 95 -9.30 5.65 -2.87
N CYS A 96 -8.00 5.96 -3.01
CA CYS A 96 -6.99 4.98 -3.37
C CYS A 96 -6.74 4.03 -2.20
N ALA A 97 -6.76 2.72 -2.44
CA ALA A 97 -6.47 1.71 -1.43
C ALA A 97 -5.48 0.69 -1.98
N VAL A 98 -4.52 0.31 -1.15
CA VAL A 98 -3.62 -0.83 -1.39
C VAL A 98 -3.60 -1.72 -0.16
N MET A 99 -3.38 -3.00 -0.38
CA MET A 99 -3.27 -4.02 0.67
C MET A 99 -1.81 -4.43 0.81
N THR A 100 -1.32 -4.47 2.03
CA THR A 100 0.03 -4.93 2.34
C THR A 100 0.03 -5.83 3.57
N ALA A 101 0.91 -6.82 3.58
CA ALA A 101 1.30 -7.56 4.77
C ALA A 101 2.75 -7.16 5.11
N ASP A 102 3.68 -7.44 4.19
CA ASP A 102 5.12 -7.20 4.35
C ASP A 102 5.65 -6.12 3.40
N CYS A 103 5.02 -5.98 2.21
CA CYS A 103 5.41 -4.97 1.22
C CYS A 103 5.20 -3.55 1.71
N VAL A 104 5.98 -2.61 1.16
CA VAL A 104 5.94 -1.20 1.54
C VAL A 104 4.71 -0.50 0.97
N PRO A 105 3.79 0.02 1.79
CA PRO A 105 2.77 0.94 1.31
C PRO A 105 3.33 2.37 1.25
N VAL A 106 3.12 3.05 0.13
CA VAL A 106 3.48 4.47 -0.01
C VAL A 106 2.21 5.27 -0.31
N LEU A 107 1.97 6.32 0.47
CA LEU A 107 0.91 7.28 0.23
C LEU A 107 1.51 8.59 -0.26
N LEU A 108 0.92 9.17 -1.30
CA LEU A 108 1.32 10.47 -1.83
C LEU A 108 0.13 11.42 -1.81
N CYS A 109 0.42 12.71 -1.60
CA CYS A 109 -0.51 13.79 -1.92
C CYS A 109 0.28 15.01 -2.42
N ASN A 110 -0.38 15.90 -3.13
CA ASN A 110 0.22 17.21 -3.44
C ASN A 110 -0.03 18.21 -2.30
N GLN A 111 0.72 19.30 -2.26
CA GLN A 111 0.65 20.34 -1.24
C GLN A 111 -0.73 21.00 -1.10
N HIS A 112 -1.60 20.88 -2.11
CA HIS A 112 -2.95 21.44 -2.10
C HIS A 112 -4.02 20.41 -1.68
N GLY A 113 -3.67 19.13 -1.56
CA GLY A 113 -4.60 18.03 -1.27
C GLY A 113 -5.63 17.80 -2.40
N SER A 114 -5.32 18.24 -3.61
CA SER A 114 -6.18 18.06 -4.78
C SER A 114 -5.87 16.79 -5.57
N GLU A 115 -4.79 16.09 -5.22
CA GLU A 115 -4.37 14.86 -5.85
C GLU A 115 -3.70 13.95 -4.82
N VAL A 116 -4.09 12.69 -4.81
CA VAL A 116 -3.59 11.67 -3.88
C VAL A 116 -3.26 10.38 -4.63
N ALA A 117 -2.37 9.57 -4.06
CA ALA A 117 -2.09 8.24 -4.56
C ALA A 117 -1.81 7.26 -3.43
N ALA A 118 -2.06 5.97 -3.70
CA ALA A 118 -1.62 4.85 -2.87
C ALA A 118 -0.88 3.84 -3.75
N ILE A 119 0.25 3.32 -3.25
CA ILE A 119 1.18 2.46 -3.99
C ILE A 119 1.49 1.23 -3.15
N HIS A 120 1.32 0.07 -3.74
CA HIS A 120 1.86 -1.19 -3.24
C HIS A 120 3.26 -1.40 -3.80
N ALA A 121 4.28 -1.07 -3.00
CA ALA A 121 5.68 -1.14 -3.41
C ALA A 121 6.34 -2.44 -2.88
N GLY A 122 5.94 -3.58 -3.42
CA GLY A 122 6.66 -4.84 -3.27
C GLY A 122 7.99 -4.80 -4.07
N TRP A 123 8.93 -5.73 -3.80
CA TRP A 123 10.24 -5.70 -4.43
C TRP A 123 10.20 -5.72 -5.97
N LYS A 124 9.28 -6.47 -6.58
CA LYS A 124 9.09 -6.47 -8.04
C LYS A 124 8.60 -5.12 -8.56
N GLY A 125 7.61 -4.53 -7.87
CA GLY A 125 7.07 -3.22 -8.21
C GLY A 125 8.15 -2.14 -8.11
N LEU A 126 8.97 -2.17 -7.05
CA LEU A 126 10.13 -1.27 -6.89
C LEU A 126 11.13 -1.43 -8.03
N HIS A 127 11.51 -2.67 -8.36
CA HIS A 127 12.40 -2.95 -9.49
C HIS A 127 11.82 -2.45 -10.84
N LEU A 128 10.51 -2.50 -10.99
CA LEU A 128 9.78 -2.03 -12.16
C LEU A 128 9.38 -0.54 -12.08
N ASN A 129 9.93 0.21 -11.12
CA ASN A 129 9.71 1.65 -10.94
C ASN A 129 8.24 2.04 -10.69
N VAL A 130 7.52 1.28 -9.87
CA VAL A 130 6.09 1.57 -9.56
C VAL A 130 5.88 2.96 -8.96
N ILE A 131 6.84 3.45 -8.17
CA ILE A 131 6.77 4.79 -7.56
C ILE A 131 6.90 5.87 -8.64
N GLU A 132 7.90 5.75 -9.50
CA GLU A 132 8.15 6.68 -10.62
C GLU A 132 6.96 6.69 -11.59
N HIS A 133 6.40 5.52 -11.92
CA HIS A 133 5.20 5.41 -12.74
C HIS A 133 4.01 6.11 -12.10
N THR A 134 3.86 5.99 -10.76
CA THR A 134 2.79 6.67 -10.04
C THR A 134 2.98 8.19 -10.05
N ILE A 135 4.20 8.67 -9.78
CA ILE A 135 4.51 10.11 -9.83
C ILE A 135 4.27 10.66 -11.24
N ALA A 136 4.67 9.93 -12.29
CA ALA A 136 4.41 10.31 -13.68
C ALA A 136 2.92 10.29 -14.06
N ALA A 137 2.11 9.45 -13.39
CA ALA A 137 0.67 9.41 -13.60
C ALA A 137 -0.07 10.57 -12.91
N MET A 138 0.53 11.16 -11.86
CA MET A 138 0.04 12.37 -11.21
C MET A 138 0.26 13.59 -12.12
N GLN A 139 -0.60 14.59 -11.98
CA GLN A 139 -0.50 15.85 -12.75
C GLN A 139 0.30 16.92 -12.00
N SER A 140 0.49 16.72 -10.70
CA SER A 140 1.25 17.63 -9.85
C SER A 140 2.75 17.48 -10.07
N PRO A 141 3.52 18.58 -10.10
CA PRO A 141 4.97 18.51 -10.16
C PRO A 141 5.56 17.71 -8.99
N ALA A 142 6.55 16.86 -9.25
CA ALA A 142 7.11 15.96 -8.23
C ALA A 142 7.65 16.69 -6.98
N ASN A 143 8.19 17.89 -7.13
CA ASN A 143 8.71 18.72 -6.04
C ASN A 143 7.60 19.35 -5.16
N THR A 144 6.33 19.16 -5.51
CA THR A 144 5.16 19.58 -4.71
C THR A 144 4.47 18.40 -4.02
N LEU A 145 5.00 17.20 -4.17
CA LEU A 145 4.45 16.00 -3.57
C LEU A 145 4.96 15.80 -2.16
N LEU A 146 4.09 15.36 -1.29
CA LEU A 146 4.36 14.84 0.03
C LEU A 146 4.22 13.32 -0.01
N ALA A 147 5.13 12.62 0.65
CA ALA A 147 5.11 11.17 0.71
C ALA A 147 5.11 10.69 2.16
N TRP A 148 4.38 9.63 2.42
CA TRP A 148 4.46 8.86 3.65
C TRP A 148 4.68 7.39 3.31
N ILE A 149 5.69 6.81 3.97
CA ILE A 149 6.01 5.38 3.87
C ILE A 149 5.42 4.71 5.10
N GLY A 150 4.50 3.79 4.89
CA GLY A 150 3.81 3.09 5.96
C GLY A 150 4.59 1.89 6.49
N PRO A 151 4.03 1.19 7.48
CA PRO A 151 4.65 0.00 8.06
C PRO A 151 4.90 -1.09 7.01
N ALA A 152 6.09 -1.67 7.06
CA ALA A 152 6.52 -2.76 6.20
C ALA A 152 7.49 -3.68 6.95
N ILE A 153 7.83 -4.82 6.35
CA ILE A 153 8.89 -5.69 6.87
C ILE A 153 10.22 -4.95 6.92
N SER A 154 10.97 -5.11 7.99
CA SER A 154 12.29 -4.50 8.11
C SER A 154 13.35 -5.30 7.35
N GLN A 155 14.44 -4.64 6.95
CA GLN A 155 15.57 -5.27 6.29
C GLN A 155 16.10 -6.48 7.08
N ALA A 156 16.18 -6.40 8.40
CA ALA A 156 16.69 -7.48 9.25
C ALA A 156 15.81 -8.74 9.24
N CYS A 157 14.54 -8.63 8.82
CA CYS A 157 13.60 -9.74 8.77
C CYS A 157 13.28 -10.20 7.35
N TYR A 158 13.81 -9.49 6.32
CA TYR A 158 13.49 -9.75 4.92
C TYR A 158 14.64 -10.44 4.21
N GLU A 159 14.72 -11.76 4.37
CA GLU A 159 15.71 -12.57 3.68
C GLU A 159 15.27 -12.81 2.23
N VAL A 160 16.17 -12.59 1.29
CA VAL A 160 15.93 -12.74 -0.15
C VAL A 160 17.05 -13.53 -0.81
N SER A 161 16.74 -14.18 -1.94
CA SER A 161 17.75 -14.84 -2.76
C SER A 161 18.72 -13.83 -3.38
N GLU A 162 19.93 -14.30 -3.73
CA GLU A 162 20.91 -13.46 -4.43
C GLU A 162 20.36 -12.90 -5.75
N GLN A 163 19.47 -13.64 -6.42
CA GLN A 163 18.82 -13.15 -7.64
C GLN A 163 18.00 -11.89 -7.39
N VAL A 164 17.23 -11.82 -6.30
CA VAL A 164 16.46 -10.63 -5.91
C VAL A 164 17.40 -9.52 -5.49
N ALA A 165 18.42 -9.82 -4.67
CA ALA A 165 19.38 -8.84 -4.20
C ALA A 165 20.10 -8.11 -5.36
N ARG A 166 20.44 -8.82 -6.44
CA ARG A 166 21.10 -8.23 -7.62
C ARG A 166 20.33 -7.06 -8.25
N HIS A 167 19.01 -7.07 -8.18
CA HIS A 167 18.17 -5.97 -8.71
C HIS A 167 18.35 -4.66 -7.95
N PHE A 168 18.92 -4.71 -6.73
CA PHE A 168 19.09 -3.56 -5.84
C PHE A 168 20.55 -3.25 -5.51
N SER A 169 21.49 -3.90 -6.20
CA SER A 169 22.93 -3.77 -5.93
C SER A 169 23.48 -2.35 -6.14
N GLN A 170 22.81 -1.53 -6.96
CA GLN A 170 23.17 -0.13 -7.20
C GLN A 170 22.82 0.80 -6.03
N TYR A 171 22.01 0.36 -5.05
CA TYR A 171 21.61 1.18 -3.92
C TYR A 171 22.47 0.87 -2.69
N PRO A 172 23.33 1.80 -2.25
CA PRO A 172 24.18 1.60 -1.08
C PRO A 172 23.35 1.27 0.16
N GLY A 173 23.73 0.20 0.88
CA GLY A 173 23.05 -0.21 2.11
C GLY A 173 21.71 -0.95 1.92
N ALA A 174 21.22 -1.12 0.69
CA ALA A 174 19.98 -1.89 0.45
C ALA A 174 20.15 -3.37 0.77
N ILE A 175 21.36 -3.91 0.63
CA ILE A 175 21.67 -5.32 0.83
C ILE A 175 22.65 -5.47 1.98
N ILE A 176 22.29 -6.30 2.96
CA ILE A 176 23.19 -6.78 4.00
C ILE A 176 23.37 -8.29 3.80
N ARG A 177 24.60 -8.76 3.77
CA ARG A 177 24.87 -10.21 3.75
C ARG A 177 24.58 -10.76 5.13
N SER A 178 23.73 -11.79 5.20
CA SER A 178 23.59 -12.56 6.44
C SER A 178 24.72 -13.58 6.53
N ASP A 179 25.30 -13.74 7.71
CA ASP A 179 26.33 -14.76 7.98
C ASP A 179 25.74 -16.18 8.04
N ASN A 180 24.45 -16.34 7.72
CA ASN A 180 23.72 -17.62 7.75
C ASN A 180 23.69 -18.34 6.39
N VAL A 181 24.80 -18.40 5.68
CA VAL A 181 24.88 -19.06 4.35
C VAL A 181 25.07 -20.57 4.43
N ASP A 182 24.95 -21.20 5.60
CA ASP A 182 25.02 -22.66 5.74
C ASP A 182 23.91 -23.17 6.69
N LYS A 183 22.69 -23.28 6.18
CA LYS A 183 21.70 -24.24 6.71
C LYS A 183 20.74 -24.69 5.62
#